data_cbe3b428b4d8ba6e76b8fc72716a33c6
#
_entry.id   cbe3b428b4d8ba6e76b8fc72716a33c6
#
_cell.length_a   1.000
_cell.length_b   1.000
_cell.length_c   1.000
_cell.angle_alpha   90.00
_cell.angle_beta   90.00
_cell.angle_gamma   90.00
#
_symmetry.space_group_name_H-M   'P 1'
#
loop_
_entity.id
_entity.type
_entity.pdbx_description
1 polymer ?
#
loop_
_entity_poly.entity_id
_entity_poly.type
_entity_poly.pdbx_seq_one_letter_code
_entity_poly.pdbx_strand_id
1 'polypeptide(L)'
;YDQEIDILITTITLSSGKLISQKFKNNKNIKHRYLPLDLNFLANRFLSNWEPDIALFVDSEIWPNLLQEIKKKNIPLILLNGRITNRTFSKWSLIPSTAKKIFNLFDLCLIANKETKKYLLEFNARNIKDIGNIKFATRYEFDKKISDNKNFSTKKNIWCAVSTHKGEEEFIIKTHLKLKVVHDSITTIIIPRHIKRIKNIESICRKYNVKFQILSEKEKIRIGNEIIIVNSYGRVSEYLKLCDSVFIGKSLLKKLKSDGEQNPIEAAKLGCKIYHGPYVYNFEEIYKLLSKYKIAEQITS
;
A
#
# COMPACT_ATOMS: atom_id res chain seq x y z
N TYR A 1 -6.41 -2.99 32.61
CA TYR A 1 -7.07 -1.68 32.47
C TYR A 1 -8.01 -1.78 31.28
N ASP A 2 -9.27 -2.19 31.50
CA ASP A 2 -10.34 -2.17 30.51
C ASP A 2 -11.00 -0.78 30.52
N GLN A 3 -10.29 0.22 30.01
CA GLN A 3 -10.92 1.49 29.65
C GLN A 3 -11.47 1.33 28.22
N GLU A 4 -12.76 1.59 28.05
CA GLU A 4 -13.35 1.71 26.72
C GLU A 4 -12.72 2.91 26.01
N ILE A 5 -12.00 2.63 24.93
CA ILE A 5 -11.35 3.65 24.10
C ILE A 5 -12.24 3.92 22.88
N ASP A 6 -12.70 5.15 22.74
CA ASP A 6 -13.35 5.63 21.52
C ASP A 6 -12.28 6.04 20.49
N ILE A 7 -12.41 5.56 19.26
CA ILE A 7 -11.47 5.84 18.18
C ILE A 7 -12.19 6.57 17.05
N LEU A 8 -11.72 7.75 16.72
CA LEU A 8 -12.10 8.47 15.50
C LEU A 8 -11.04 8.23 14.41
N ILE A 9 -11.41 7.50 13.36
CA ILE A 9 -10.55 7.33 12.18
C ILE A 9 -10.93 8.37 11.14
N THR A 10 -9.96 9.16 10.70
CA THR A 10 -10.15 10.12 9.61
C THR A 10 -9.50 9.65 8.33
N THR A 11 -10.13 9.89 7.19
CA THR A 11 -9.58 9.61 5.85
C THR A 11 -9.86 10.76 4.91
N ILE A 12 -9.10 10.82 3.79
CA ILE A 12 -9.23 11.88 2.77
C ILE A 12 -10.02 11.39 1.56
N THR A 13 -9.93 10.09 1.22
CA THR A 13 -10.52 9.53 0.00
C THR A 13 -11.79 8.74 0.26
N LEU A 14 -12.72 8.79 -0.69
CA LEU A 14 -13.96 8.02 -0.64
C LEU A 14 -13.71 6.51 -0.54
N SER A 15 -12.69 6.00 -1.23
CA SER A 15 -12.33 4.57 -1.20
C SER A 15 -11.87 4.14 0.19
N SER A 16 -11.01 4.95 0.84
CA SER A 16 -10.56 4.68 2.21
C SER A 16 -11.71 4.77 3.20
N GLY A 17 -12.60 5.76 3.06
CA GLY A 17 -13.78 5.89 3.92
C GLY A 17 -14.71 4.68 3.82
N LYS A 18 -15.00 4.20 2.60
CA LYS A 18 -15.79 2.98 2.38
C LYS A 18 -15.15 1.76 3.04
N LEU A 19 -13.83 1.60 2.89
CA LEU A 19 -13.10 0.49 3.49
C LEU A 19 -13.21 0.48 5.02
N ILE A 20 -13.00 1.63 5.67
CA ILE A 20 -13.11 1.76 7.13
C ILE A 20 -14.54 1.47 7.60
N SER A 21 -15.54 2.08 6.94
CA SER A 21 -16.95 1.88 7.28
C SER A 21 -17.38 0.42 7.15
N GLN A 22 -16.88 -0.31 6.16
CA GLN A 22 -17.17 -1.73 5.99
C GLN A 22 -16.46 -2.58 7.05
N LYS A 23 -15.16 -2.31 7.28
CA LYS A 23 -14.32 -3.12 8.19
C LYS A 23 -14.77 -3.00 9.64
N PHE A 24 -15.19 -1.83 10.07
CA PHE A 24 -15.57 -1.54 11.46
C PHE A 24 -17.07 -1.33 11.68
N LYS A 25 -17.92 -1.78 10.75
CA LYS A 25 -19.37 -1.59 10.77
C LYS A 25 -20.03 -2.00 12.10
N ASN A 26 -19.52 -3.05 12.73
CA ASN A 26 -20.08 -3.63 13.95
C ASN A 26 -19.36 -3.16 15.23
N ASN A 27 -18.37 -2.27 15.12
CA ASN A 27 -17.64 -1.77 16.29
C ASN A 27 -18.19 -0.39 16.68
N LYS A 28 -18.84 -0.32 17.85
CA LYS A 28 -19.50 0.90 18.36
C LYS A 28 -18.50 1.98 18.77
N ASN A 29 -17.30 1.59 19.17
CA ASN A 29 -16.24 2.48 19.67
C ASN A 29 -15.37 3.06 18.54
N ILE A 30 -15.57 2.63 17.27
CA ILE A 30 -14.84 3.15 16.13
C ILE A 30 -15.77 3.96 15.23
N LYS A 31 -15.47 5.25 15.11
CA LYS A 31 -16.21 6.19 14.24
C LYS A 31 -15.32 6.61 13.08
N HIS A 32 -15.92 6.81 11.91
CA HIS A 32 -15.22 7.33 10.73
C HIS A 32 -15.76 8.70 10.34
N ARG A 33 -14.83 9.59 9.95
CA ARG A 33 -15.13 10.90 9.31
C ARG A 33 -14.12 11.20 8.24
N TYR A 34 -14.50 12.02 7.29
CA TYR A 34 -13.54 12.62 6.36
C TYR A 34 -12.82 13.77 7.04
N LEU A 35 -11.52 13.87 6.79
CA LEU A 35 -10.73 14.98 7.29
C LEU A 35 -11.25 16.29 6.68
N PRO A 36 -11.45 17.37 7.45
CA PRO A 36 -11.82 18.67 6.89
C PRO A 36 -10.69 19.23 6.03
N LEU A 37 -11.00 20.19 5.18
CA LEU A 37 -9.97 20.98 4.50
C LEU A 37 -9.06 21.66 5.55
N ASP A 38 -7.77 21.72 5.26
CA ASP A 38 -6.75 22.25 6.18
C ASP A 38 -6.81 23.77 6.29
N LEU A 39 -7.89 24.29 6.84
CA LEU A 39 -8.15 25.67 7.16
C LEU A 39 -8.39 25.82 8.66
N ASN A 40 -7.79 26.83 9.30
CA ASN A 40 -7.81 27.02 10.76
C ASN A 40 -9.22 26.93 11.36
N PHE A 41 -10.21 27.61 10.78
CA PHE A 41 -11.57 27.63 11.31
C PHE A 41 -12.27 26.26 11.20
N LEU A 42 -12.01 25.50 10.12
CA LEU A 42 -12.55 24.13 9.96
C LEU A 42 -11.86 23.15 10.89
N ALA A 43 -10.54 23.25 11.02
CA ALA A 43 -9.76 22.45 11.95
C ALA A 43 -10.22 22.68 13.40
N ASN A 44 -10.37 23.96 13.80
CA ASN A 44 -10.84 24.30 15.14
C ASN A 44 -12.27 23.77 15.40
N ARG A 45 -13.21 23.96 14.45
CA ARG A 45 -14.58 23.42 14.56
C ARG A 45 -14.60 21.90 14.67
N PHE A 46 -13.77 21.23 13.87
CA PHE A 46 -13.63 19.77 13.92
C PHE A 46 -13.13 19.30 15.27
N LEU A 47 -12.07 19.91 15.81
CA LEU A 47 -11.51 19.58 17.11
C LEU A 47 -12.46 19.89 18.27
N SER A 48 -13.22 20.98 18.20
CA SER A 48 -14.22 21.31 19.21
C SER A 48 -15.43 20.37 19.20
N ASN A 49 -15.72 19.74 18.08
CA ASN A 49 -16.82 18.76 18.02
C ASN A 49 -16.41 17.35 18.48
N TRP A 50 -15.12 17.02 18.42
CA TRP A 50 -14.63 15.66 18.71
C TRP A 50 -13.82 15.56 19.98
N GLU A 51 -13.25 16.67 20.46
CA GLU A 51 -12.48 16.80 21.71
C GLU A 51 -11.53 15.61 21.98
N PRO A 52 -10.59 15.31 21.06
CA PRO A 52 -9.74 14.15 21.24
C PRO A 52 -8.71 14.36 22.36
N ASP A 53 -8.51 13.35 23.18
CA ASP A 53 -7.47 13.32 24.22
C ASP A 53 -6.06 13.18 23.64
N ILE A 54 -5.95 12.59 22.43
CA ILE A 54 -4.69 12.37 21.72
C ILE A 54 -4.93 12.37 20.21
N ALA A 55 -3.98 12.91 19.45
CA ALA A 55 -4.00 12.91 18.00
C ALA A 55 -2.83 12.08 17.42
N LEU A 56 -3.14 11.12 16.56
CA LEU A 56 -2.17 10.27 15.88
C LEU A 56 -2.20 10.57 14.38
N PHE A 57 -1.08 11.03 13.83
CA PHE A 57 -0.89 11.21 12.39
C PHE A 57 -0.05 10.04 11.86
N VAL A 58 -0.48 9.41 10.79
CA VAL A 58 0.13 8.15 10.30
C VAL A 58 0.85 8.38 8.98
N ASP A 59 1.99 7.71 8.81
CA ASP A 59 2.85 7.78 7.61
C ASP A 59 3.34 9.22 7.31
N SER A 60 2.85 9.82 6.22
CA SER A 60 3.29 11.16 5.72
C SER A 60 2.17 12.20 5.78
N GLU A 61 1.16 11.98 6.60
CA GLU A 61 0.02 12.87 6.73
C GLU A 61 0.40 14.09 7.57
N ILE A 62 0.74 15.20 6.91
CA ILE A 62 1.13 16.46 7.55
C ILE A 62 0.19 17.57 7.09
N TRP A 63 -0.65 18.04 8.00
CA TRP A 63 -1.70 19.04 7.81
C TRP A 63 -1.42 20.26 8.68
N PRO A 64 -0.69 21.28 8.18
CA PRO A 64 -0.12 22.34 9.00
C PRO A 64 -1.10 23.09 9.89
N ASN A 65 -2.27 23.45 9.36
CA ASN A 65 -3.26 24.20 10.13
C ASN A 65 -3.91 23.32 11.22
N LEU A 66 -4.25 22.08 10.88
CA LEU A 66 -4.80 21.13 11.85
C LEU A 66 -3.80 20.83 12.97
N LEU A 67 -2.51 20.62 12.64
CA LEU A 67 -1.46 20.39 13.64
C LEU A 67 -1.33 21.58 14.60
N GLN A 68 -1.38 22.81 14.09
CA GLN A 68 -1.33 24.03 14.91
C GLN A 68 -2.54 24.13 15.83
N GLU A 69 -3.77 23.89 15.32
CA GLU A 69 -4.99 23.95 16.14
C GLU A 69 -5.01 22.87 17.24
N ILE A 70 -4.48 21.65 16.94
CA ILE A 70 -4.29 20.59 17.94
C ILE A 70 -3.38 21.08 19.08
N LYS A 71 -2.25 21.70 18.75
CA LYS A 71 -1.32 22.20 19.77
C LYS A 71 -1.87 23.39 20.55
N LYS A 72 -2.66 24.28 19.93
CA LYS A 72 -3.36 25.37 20.65
C LYS A 72 -4.31 24.84 21.72
N LYS A 73 -4.89 23.66 21.50
CA LYS A 73 -5.78 22.98 22.47
C LYS A 73 -5.02 22.09 23.45
N ASN A 74 -3.68 22.10 23.45
CA ASN A 74 -2.81 21.28 24.29
C ASN A 74 -3.04 19.75 24.14
N ILE A 75 -3.54 19.31 22.99
CA ILE A 75 -3.75 17.90 22.68
C ILE A 75 -2.39 17.26 22.35
N PRO A 76 -2.01 16.13 22.98
CA PRO A 76 -0.81 15.37 22.64
C PRO A 76 -0.84 14.94 21.17
N LEU A 77 0.29 15.18 20.47
CA LEU A 77 0.40 14.99 19.04
C LEU A 77 1.52 14.02 18.69
N ILE A 78 1.19 12.89 18.09
CA ILE A 78 2.14 11.83 17.76
C ILE A 78 2.17 11.57 16.26
N LEU A 79 3.38 11.50 15.69
CA LEU A 79 3.60 10.96 14.34
C LEU A 79 3.88 9.45 14.46
N LEU A 80 2.96 8.63 14.00
CA LEU A 80 3.06 7.17 14.03
C LEU A 80 3.48 6.62 12.67
N ASN A 81 4.45 5.72 12.65
CA ASN A 81 5.02 5.16 11.42
C ASN A 81 5.55 6.25 10.47
N GLY A 82 6.03 7.35 11.04
CA GLY A 82 6.45 8.52 10.26
C GLY A 82 7.40 8.14 9.12
N ARG A 83 7.07 8.61 7.92
CA ARG A 83 7.84 8.36 6.73
C ARG A 83 7.95 9.61 5.86
N ILE A 84 9.15 10.15 5.78
CA ILE A 84 9.46 11.28 4.91
C ILE A 84 10.35 10.78 3.78
N THR A 85 9.90 10.95 2.53
CA THR A 85 10.70 10.63 1.35
C THR A 85 11.60 11.80 0.99
N ASN A 86 12.68 11.55 0.24
CA ASN A 86 13.56 12.60 -0.27
C ASN A 86 12.77 13.70 -1.03
N ARG A 87 11.77 13.32 -1.83
CA ARG A 87 10.90 14.26 -2.53
C ARG A 87 10.11 15.16 -1.56
N THR A 88 9.57 14.58 -0.50
CA THR A 88 8.83 15.32 0.53
C THR A 88 9.77 16.23 1.31
N PHE A 89 10.93 15.72 1.70
CA PHE A 89 11.98 16.50 2.35
C PHE A 89 12.41 17.70 1.50
N SER A 90 12.74 17.51 0.22
CA SER A 90 13.14 18.59 -0.69
C SER A 90 12.05 19.67 -0.81
N LYS A 91 10.77 19.30 -0.82
CA LYS A 91 9.67 20.29 -0.85
C LYS A 91 9.60 21.12 0.44
N TRP A 92 9.71 20.46 1.59
CA TRP A 92 9.70 21.17 2.88
C TRP A 92 10.95 22.02 3.07
N SER A 93 12.09 21.64 2.51
CA SER A 93 13.34 22.39 2.55
C SER A 93 13.29 23.71 1.75
N LEU A 94 12.29 23.89 0.87
CA LEU A 94 12.04 25.20 0.22
C LEU A 94 11.49 26.24 1.20
N ILE A 95 10.90 25.81 2.32
CA ILE A 95 10.30 26.68 3.35
C ILE A 95 10.80 26.26 4.75
N PRO A 96 12.12 26.32 5.01
CA PRO A 96 12.74 25.65 6.16
C PRO A 96 12.25 26.16 7.51
N SER A 97 11.96 27.47 7.65
CA SER A 97 11.42 28.04 8.89
C SER A 97 10.03 27.49 9.21
N THR A 98 9.17 27.36 8.22
CA THR A 98 7.84 26.76 8.36
C THR A 98 7.96 25.27 8.66
N ALA A 99 8.82 24.53 7.94
CA ALA A 99 9.05 23.12 8.19
C ALA A 99 9.46 22.87 9.65
N LYS A 100 10.46 23.61 10.14
CA LYS A 100 10.91 23.50 11.53
C LYS A 100 9.78 23.78 12.54
N LYS A 101 8.95 24.82 12.30
CA LYS A 101 7.80 25.11 13.16
C LYS A 101 6.80 23.96 13.18
N ILE A 102 6.45 23.40 12.03
CA ILE A 102 5.44 22.33 11.90
C ILE A 102 5.94 21.01 12.50
N PHE A 103 7.14 20.57 12.15
CA PHE A 103 7.65 19.29 12.66
C PHE A 103 8.00 19.32 14.14
N ASN A 104 8.30 20.50 14.70
CA ASN A 104 8.50 20.67 16.14
C ASN A 104 7.20 20.62 16.97
N LEU A 105 6.01 20.63 16.32
CA LEU A 105 4.72 20.48 17.00
C LEU A 105 4.50 19.05 17.54
N PHE A 106 5.15 18.05 16.96
CA PHE A 106 5.00 16.66 17.40
C PHE A 106 5.67 16.45 18.76
N ASP A 107 4.92 15.94 19.72
CA ASP A 107 5.43 15.55 21.03
C ASP A 107 6.28 14.28 20.96
N LEU A 108 5.93 13.38 20.01
CA LEU A 108 6.64 12.12 19.78
C LEU A 108 6.56 11.75 18.29
N CYS A 109 7.71 11.37 17.74
CA CYS A 109 7.81 10.85 16.37
C CYS A 109 8.26 9.38 16.41
N LEU A 110 7.35 8.46 16.13
CA LEU A 110 7.60 7.04 15.96
C LEU A 110 7.82 6.75 14.47
N ILE A 111 9.06 6.53 14.06
CA ILE A 111 9.44 6.54 12.64
C ILE A 111 9.67 5.14 12.06
N ALA A 112 9.44 5.02 10.77
CA ALA A 112 9.52 3.77 10.02
C ALA A 112 10.92 3.42 9.52
N ASN A 113 11.85 4.38 9.41
CA ASN A 113 13.19 4.17 8.85
C ASN A 113 14.18 5.27 9.23
N LYS A 114 15.48 4.96 9.08
CA LYS A 114 16.59 5.85 9.41
C LYS A 114 16.65 7.13 8.56
N GLU A 115 16.23 7.07 7.30
CA GLU A 115 16.20 8.23 6.42
C GLU A 115 15.25 9.29 6.96
N THR A 116 14.05 8.90 7.37
CA THR A 116 13.09 9.80 8.03
C THR A 116 13.65 10.43 9.30
N LYS A 117 14.44 9.66 10.10
CA LYS A 117 15.12 10.20 11.28
C LYS A 117 16.01 11.39 10.91
N LYS A 118 16.84 11.23 9.88
CA LYS A 118 17.73 12.29 9.39
C LYS A 118 16.95 13.55 9.04
N TYR A 119 15.88 13.41 8.25
CA TYR A 119 15.07 14.55 7.80
C TYR A 119 14.33 15.26 8.94
N LEU A 120 13.79 14.51 9.88
CA LEU A 120 13.11 15.08 11.04
C LEU A 120 14.07 15.84 11.95
N LEU A 121 15.30 15.37 12.14
CA LEU A 121 16.32 16.09 12.89
C LEU A 121 16.68 17.45 12.23
N GLU A 122 16.78 17.49 10.90
CA GLU A 122 17.01 18.75 10.15
C GLU A 122 15.84 19.75 10.31
N PHE A 123 14.61 19.23 10.53
CA PHE A 123 13.43 20.04 10.82
C PHE A 123 13.20 20.29 12.31
N ASN A 124 14.19 20.02 13.18
CA ASN A 124 14.11 20.22 14.62
C ASN A 124 12.98 19.45 15.33
N ALA A 125 12.51 18.34 14.77
CA ALA A 125 11.56 17.48 15.46
C ALA A 125 12.20 16.86 16.71
N ARG A 126 11.41 16.73 17.78
CA ARG A 126 11.85 16.21 19.08
C ARG A 126 11.35 14.79 19.31
N ASN A 127 11.94 14.12 20.30
CA ASN A 127 11.50 12.79 20.76
C ASN A 127 11.31 11.77 19.61
N ILE A 128 12.32 11.59 18.77
CA ILE A 128 12.29 10.69 17.63
C ILE A 128 12.72 9.28 18.08
N LYS A 129 11.83 8.29 17.92
CA LYS A 129 12.11 6.88 18.18
C LYS A 129 11.96 6.07 16.89
N ASP A 130 12.98 5.30 16.54
CA ASP A 130 12.95 4.36 15.42
C ASP A 130 12.28 3.06 15.88
N ILE A 131 11.07 2.81 15.40
CA ILE A 131 10.29 1.61 15.71
C ILE A 131 10.22 0.64 14.54
N GLY A 132 10.84 1.00 13.41
CA GLY A 132 10.65 0.29 12.15
C GLY A 132 9.25 0.48 11.57
N ASN A 133 9.00 -0.17 10.43
CA ASN A 133 7.72 -0.03 9.75
C ASN A 133 6.67 -0.96 10.37
N ILE A 134 5.63 -0.39 10.98
CA ILE A 134 4.54 -1.14 11.64
C ILE A 134 3.79 -2.09 10.70
N LYS A 135 3.86 -1.89 9.37
CA LYS A 135 3.32 -2.81 8.38
C LYS A 135 3.95 -4.21 8.47
N PHE A 136 5.15 -4.33 9.04
CA PHE A 136 5.76 -5.64 9.36
C PHE A 136 5.06 -6.36 10.51
N ALA A 137 4.52 -5.62 11.47
CA ALA A 137 3.85 -6.19 12.64
C ALA A 137 2.43 -6.72 12.34
N THR A 138 1.83 -6.38 11.20
CA THR A 138 0.50 -6.87 10.83
C THR A 138 0.50 -8.40 10.80
N ARG A 139 -0.25 -9.03 11.68
CA ARG A 139 -0.53 -10.47 11.60
C ARG A 139 -1.56 -10.68 10.50
N TYR A 140 -1.21 -11.40 9.45
CA TYR A 140 -2.20 -11.94 8.54
C TYR A 140 -2.74 -13.20 9.19
N GLU A 141 -3.99 -13.19 9.57
CA GLU A 141 -4.68 -14.43 9.93
C GLU A 141 -4.70 -15.28 8.68
N PHE A 142 -4.04 -16.42 8.77
CA PHE A 142 -4.11 -17.46 7.74
C PHE A 142 -5.48 -18.14 7.81
N ASP A 143 -6.55 -17.35 7.67
CA ASP A 143 -7.86 -17.92 7.49
C ASP A 143 -7.83 -18.79 6.23
N LYS A 144 -7.83 -20.10 6.46
CA LYS A 144 -7.87 -21.15 5.43
C LYS A 144 -9.19 -21.15 4.63
N LYS A 145 -10.00 -20.14 4.73
CA LYS A 145 -11.21 -19.95 3.92
C LYS A 145 -10.86 -19.38 2.55
N ILE A 146 -10.13 -20.13 1.77
CA ILE A 146 -10.19 -20.03 0.30
C ILE A 146 -11.47 -20.75 -0.09
N SER A 147 -12.61 -20.07 0.08
CA SER A 147 -13.88 -20.78 0.03
C SER A 147 -14.28 -21.25 -1.37
N ASP A 148 -13.99 -20.54 -2.44
CA ASP A 148 -14.64 -20.82 -3.73
C ASP A 148 -13.72 -21.17 -4.92
N ASN A 149 -12.41 -21.05 -4.76
CA ASN A 149 -11.44 -21.35 -5.83
C ASN A 149 -10.56 -22.57 -5.53
N LYS A 150 -10.90 -23.43 -4.56
CA LYS A 150 -10.12 -24.62 -4.21
C LYS A 150 -9.85 -25.54 -5.41
N ASN A 151 -10.83 -25.69 -6.30
CA ASN A 151 -10.70 -26.53 -7.50
C ASN A 151 -9.77 -25.91 -8.56
N PHE A 152 -9.47 -24.62 -8.46
CA PHE A 152 -8.57 -23.93 -9.39
C PHE A 152 -7.09 -24.11 -9.01
N SER A 153 -6.79 -24.19 -7.71
CA SER A 153 -5.42 -24.23 -7.16
C SER A 153 -4.72 -25.59 -7.27
N THR A 154 -5.46 -26.71 -7.35
CA THR A 154 -4.88 -28.04 -7.14
C THR A 154 -4.07 -28.62 -8.30
N LYS A 155 -4.01 -27.98 -9.47
CA LYS A 155 -3.33 -28.54 -10.66
C LYS A 155 -2.63 -27.55 -11.58
N LYS A 156 -2.40 -26.29 -11.19
CA LYS A 156 -1.87 -25.28 -12.11
C LYS A 156 -0.75 -24.46 -11.51
N ASN A 157 0.31 -24.24 -12.28
CA ASN A 157 1.31 -23.24 -12.00
C ASN A 157 0.66 -21.86 -12.11
N ILE A 158 0.42 -21.19 -10.98
CA ILE A 158 -0.21 -19.89 -10.92
C ILE A 158 0.81 -18.86 -10.43
N TRP A 159 0.99 -17.80 -11.16
CA TRP A 159 1.75 -16.66 -10.71
C TRP A 159 0.96 -15.36 -10.89
N CYS A 160 1.33 -14.37 -10.13
CA CYS A 160 0.59 -13.12 -10.06
C CYS A 160 1.47 -11.93 -10.43
N ALA A 161 0.89 -10.93 -11.09
CA ALA A 161 1.52 -9.62 -11.27
C ALA A 161 0.63 -8.58 -10.60
N VAL A 162 1.12 -7.99 -9.51
CA VAL A 162 0.33 -7.05 -8.70
C VAL A 162 0.75 -5.62 -8.91
N SER A 163 -0.23 -4.71 -8.89
CA SER A 163 -0.04 -3.26 -9.01
C SER A 163 0.69 -2.84 -10.28
N THR A 164 0.37 -3.50 -11.38
CA THR A 164 0.99 -3.24 -12.67
C THR A 164 0.65 -1.86 -13.24
N HIS A 165 1.57 -1.32 -14.01
CA HIS A 165 1.49 -0.01 -14.65
C HIS A 165 1.73 -0.11 -16.16
N LYS A 166 1.45 1.01 -16.86
CA LYS A 166 1.61 1.09 -18.32
C LYS A 166 3.01 0.68 -18.78
N GLY A 167 3.07 -0.35 -19.61
CA GLY A 167 4.29 -0.93 -20.18
C GLY A 167 4.75 -2.19 -19.46
N GLU A 168 4.38 -2.40 -18.20
CA GLU A 168 4.69 -3.64 -17.48
C GLU A 168 3.75 -4.78 -17.90
N GLU A 169 2.49 -4.48 -18.22
CA GLU A 169 1.51 -5.50 -18.59
C GLU A 169 1.89 -6.23 -19.90
N GLU A 170 2.50 -5.52 -20.85
CA GLU A 170 2.99 -6.17 -22.07
C GLU A 170 4.19 -7.09 -21.77
N PHE A 171 5.09 -6.67 -20.89
CA PHE A 171 6.19 -7.52 -20.41
C PHE A 171 5.65 -8.78 -19.73
N ILE A 172 4.64 -8.64 -18.86
CA ILE A 172 4.01 -9.77 -18.14
C ILE A 172 3.38 -10.76 -19.11
N ILE A 173 2.66 -10.29 -20.14
CA ILE A 173 2.04 -11.17 -21.13
C ILE A 173 3.10 -11.89 -21.97
N LYS A 174 4.19 -11.21 -22.36
CA LYS A 174 5.32 -11.86 -23.04
C LYS A 174 6.00 -12.89 -22.17
N THR A 175 6.15 -12.62 -20.86
CA THR A 175 6.68 -13.57 -19.88
C THR A 175 5.77 -14.78 -19.75
N HIS A 176 4.44 -14.56 -19.67
CA HIS A 176 3.48 -15.66 -19.68
C HIS A 176 3.65 -16.59 -20.90
N LEU A 177 3.75 -16.01 -22.09
CA LEU A 177 3.94 -16.80 -23.32
C LEU A 177 5.23 -17.61 -23.31
N LYS A 178 6.35 -17.05 -22.79
CA LYS A 178 7.61 -17.81 -22.63
C LYS A 178 7.47 -18.95 -21.62
N LEU A 179 6.82 -18.68 -20.49
CA LEU A 179 6.59 -19.70 -19.46
C LEU A 179 5.66 -20.82 -19.95
N LYS A 180 4.69 -20.50 -20.81
CA LYS A 180 3.77 -21.46 -21.41
C LYS A 180 4.48 -22.50 -22.28
N VAL A 181 5.65 -22.18 -22.86
CA VAL A 181 6.47 -23.12 -23.62
C VAL A 181 7.04 -24.24 -22.72
N VAL A 182 7.30 -23.90 -21.46
CA VAL A 182 7.91 -24.82 -20.49
C VAL A 182 6.87 -25.50 -19.57
N HIS A 183 5.72 -24.83 -19.39
CA HIS A 183 4.66 -25.27 -18.48
C HIS A 183 3.34 -25.32 -19.22
N ASP A 184 2.85 -26.50 -19.56
CA ASP A 184 1.60 -26.72 -20.34
C ASP A 184 0.35 -26.09 -19.72
N SER A 185 0.33 -25.91 -18.40
CA SER A 185 -0.81 -25.35 -17.67
C SER A 185 -0.40 -24.21 -16.74
N ILE A 186 0.02 -23.07 -17.30
CA ILE A 186 0.31 -21.85 -16.52
C ILE A 186 -0.86 -20.88 -16.58
N THR A 187 -1.16 -20.23 -15.45
CA THR A 187 -2.11 -19.13 -15.38
C THR A 187 -1.45 -17.90 -14.77
N THR A 188 -1.66 -16.76 -15.39
CA THR A 188 -1.18 -15.47 -14.89
C THR A 188 -2.34 -14.60 -14.41
N ILE A 189 -2.27 -14.15 -13.15
CA ILE A 189 -3.24 -13.23 -12.60
C ILE A 189 -2.65 -11.81 -12.64
N ILE A 190 -3.30 -10.89 -13.33
CA ILE A 190 -2.88 -9.48 -13.43
C ILE A 190 -3.80 -8.62 -12.58
N ILE A 191 -3.26 -7.95 -11.58
CA ILE A 191 -3.95 -7.00 -10.72
C ILE A 191 -3.41 -5.60 -11.00
N PRO A 192 -4.05 -4.82 -11.87
CA PRO A 192 -3.57 -3.50 -12.23
C PRO A 192 -3.72 -2.52 -11.06
N ARG A 193 -2.79 -1.58 -10.93
CA ARG A 193 -2.90 -0.50 -9.93
C ARG A 193 -4.16 0.35 -10.11
N HIS A 194 -4.56 0.55 -11.36
CA HIS A 194 -5.73 1.34 -11.72
C HIS A 194 -6.66 0.53 -12.62
N ILE A 195 -7.87 0.27 -12.17
CA ILE A 195 -8.90 -0.50 -12.90
C ILE A 195 -9.22 0.12 -14.28
N LYS A 196 -9.06 1.43 -14.43
CA LYS A 196 -9.22 2.14 -15.71
C LYS A 196 -8.34 1.58 -16.84
N ARG A 197 -7.29 0.79 -16.50
CA ARG A 197 -6.37 0.20 -17.48
C ARG A 197 -6.83 -1.13 -18.07
N ILE A 198 -7.90 -1.71 -17.56
CA ILE A 198 -8.39 -3.04 -17.98
C ILE A 198 -8.57 -3.12 -19.50
N LYS A 199 -9.20 -2.12 -20.13
CA LYS A 199 -9.36 -2.08 -21.59
C LYS A 199 -8.03 -2.11 -22.35
N ASN A 200 -6.98 -1.47 -21.80
CA ASN A 200 -5.64 -1.51 -22.41
C ASN A 200 -5.02 -2.90 -22.27
N ILE A 201 -5.16 -3.55 -21.11
CA ILE A 201 -4.63 -4.90 -20.86
C ILE A 201 -5.36 -5.91 -21.75
N GLU A 202 -6.69 -5.80 -21.88
CA GLU A 202 -7.49 -6.58 -22.82
C GLU A 202 -6.97 -6.45 -24.25
N SER A 203 -6.72 -5.22 -24.72
CA SER A 203 -6.16 -4.97 -26.07
C SER A 203 -4.80 -5.67 -26.26
N ILE A 204 -3.94 -5.68 -25.23
CA ILE A 204 -2.66 -6.39 -25.28
C ILE A 204 -2.89 -7.91 -25.34
N CYS A 205 -3.79 -8.47 -24.53
CA CYS A 205 -4.13 -9.89 -24.58
C CYS A 205 -4.61 -10.30 -25.99
N ARG A 206 -5.48 -9.51 -26.62
CA ARG A 206 -5.95 -9.75 -27.99
C ARG A 206 -4.82 -9.68 -29.01
N LYS A 207 -3.92 -8.68 -28.90
CA LYS A 207 -2.73 -8.53 -29.75
C LYS A 207 -1.84 -9.78 -29.73
N TYR A 208 -1.69 -10.42 -28.58
CA TYR A 208 -0.88 -11.61 -28.41
C TYR A 208 -1.66 -12.94 -28.49
N ASN A 209 -2.94 -12.85 -28.87
CA ASN A 209 -3.84 -14.02 -29.02
C ASN A 209 -3.84 -14.97 -27.80
N VAL A 210 -3.87 -14.40 -26.59
CA VAL A 210 -3.97 -15.16 -25.33
C VAL A 210 -5.41 -15.17 -24.84
N LYS A 211 -5.86 -16.32 -24.31
CA LYS A 211 -7.20 -16.45 -23.72
C LYS A 211 -7.23 -15.77 -22.35
N PHE A 212 -8.18 -14.86 -22.14
CA PHE A 212 -8.28 -14.11 -20.90
C PHE A 212 -9.70 -14.02 -20.37
N GLN A 213 -9.80 -13.76 -19.07
CA GLN A 213 -11.02 -13.38 -18.36
C GLN A 213 -10.82 -12.07 -17.61
N ILE A 214 -11.75 -11.13 -17.77
CA ILE A 214 -11.87 -9.99 -16.86
C ILE A 214 -12.71 -10.45 -15.68
N LEU A 215 -12.14 -10.41 -14.47
CA LEU A 215 -12.76 -10.97 -13.27
C LEU A 215 -13.32 -9.85 -12.40
N SER A 216 -14.63 -9.71 -12.35
CA SER A 216 -15.36 -8.78 -11.48
C SER A 216 -15.52 -9.35 -10.07
N GLU A 217 -15.94 -8.50 -9.11
CA GLU A 217 -15.93 -8.79 -7.68
C GLU A 217 -16.70 -10.06 -7.27
N LYS A 218 -17.79 -10.38 -7.96
CA LYS A 218 -18.66 -11.54 -7.68
C LYS A 218 -18.44 -12.75 -8.60
N GLU A 219 -17.52 -12.64 -9.55
CA GLU A 219 -17.27 -13.69 -10.52
C GLU A 219 -16.26 -14.70 -10.04
N LYS A 220 -16.40 -15.95 -10.48
CA LYS A 220 -15.43 -17.03 -10.26
C LYS A 220 -14.46 -17.14 -11.44
N ILE A 221 -13.26 -17.59 -11.16
CA ILE A 221 -12.26 -17.88 -12.21
C ILE A 221 -12.76 -19.07 -13.03
N ARG A 222 -12.84 -18.89 -14.36
CA ARG A 222 -13.26 -19.91 -15.31
C ARG A 222 -12.02 -20.68 -15.78
N ILE A 223 -12.11 -22.00 -15.75
CA ILE A 223 -11.05 -22.89 -16.24
C ILE A 223 -10.88 -22.67 -17.75
N GLY A 224 -9.63 -22.73 -18.23
CA GLY A 224 -9.31 -22.58 -19.66
C GLY A 224 -8.83 -21.17 -20.05
N ASN A 225 -8.93 -20.18 -19.16
CA ASN A 225 -8.29 -18.89 -19.37
C ASN A 225 -6.82 -18.93 -18.94
N GLU A 226 -5.98 -18.27 -19.71
CA GLU A 226 -4.53 -18.19 -19.49
C GLU A 226 -4.18 -16.93 -18.65
N ILE A 227 -4.89 -15.86 -18.90
CA ILE A 227 -4.72 -14.56 -18.19
C ILE A 227 -6.02 -14.23 -17.45
N ILE A 228 -5.90 -13.92 -16.17
CA ILE A 228 -7.01 -13.41 -15.35
C ILE A 228 -6.73 -11.95 -15.02
N ILE A 229 -7.56 -11.04 -15.49
CA ILE A 229 -7.43 -9.60 -15.25
C ILE A 229 -8.41 -9.21 -14.14
N VAL A 230 -7.91 -8.81 -12.98
CA VAL A 230 -8.74 -8.48 -11.81
C VAL A 230 -9.33 -7.09 -11.93
N ASN A 231 -10.65 -6.98 -11.90
CA ASN A 231 -11.43 -5.74 -11.97
C ASN A 231 -12.08 -5.41 -10.62
N SER A 232 -11.28 -5.40 -9.56
CA SER A 232 -11.74 -5.02 -8.22
C SER A 232 -10.59 -4.50 -7.38
N TYR A 233 -10.91 -3.69 -6.34
CA TYR A 233 -9.95 -3.23 -5.35
C TYR A 233 -10.02 -4.08 -4.07
N GLY A 234 -8.92 -4.11 -3.29
CA GLY A 234 -8.91 -4.64 -1.94
C GLY A 234 -8.81 -6.16 -1.78
N ARG A 235 -8.68 -6.91 -2.90
CA ARG A 235 -8.65 -8.39 -2.88
C ARG A 235 -7.29 -9.00 -3.25
N VAL A 236 -6.22 -8.23 -3.14
CA VAL A 236 -4.86 -8.70 -3.53
C VAL A 236 -4.45 -9.94 -2.76
N SER A 237 -4.65 -9.96 -1.44
CA SER A 237 -4.30 -11.09 -0.57
C SER A 237 -4.97 -12.41 -1.00
N GLU A 238 -6.21 -12.35 -1.49
CA GLU A 238 -6.93 -13.54 -1.94
C GLU A 238 -6.26 -14.20 -3.14
N TYR A 239 -5.79 -13.39 -4.08
CA TYR A 239 -5.09 -13.89 -5.27
C TYR A 239 -3.66 -14.32 -4.97
N LEU A 240 -2.96 -13.61 -4.06
CA LEU A 240 -1.62 -14.00 -3.63
C LEU A 240 -1.61 -15.38 -2.93
N LYS A 241 -2.67 -15.73 -2.21
CA LYS A 241 -2.82 -17.06 -1.59
C LYS A 241 -2.94 -18.22 -2.61
N LEU A 242 -3.21 -17.90 -3.88
CA LEU A 242 -3.31 -18.87 -4.96
C LEU A 242 -1.98 -19.06 -5.72
N CYS A 243 -0.97 -18.24 -5.44
CA CYS A 243 0.23 -18.10 -6.26
C CYS A 243 1.48 -18.48 -5.48
N ASP A 244 2.39 -19.21 -6.12
CA ASP A 244 3.71 -19.52 -5.58
C ASP A 244 4.69 -18.35 -5.81
N SER A 245 4.46 -17.53 -6.82
CA SER A 245 5.31 -16.40 -7.17
C SER A 245 4.53 -15.16 -7.59
N VAL A 246 5.12 -13.99 -7.37
CA VAL A 246 4.51 -12.71 -7.68
C VAL A 246 5.53 -11.73 -8.26
N PHE A 247 5.14 -11.03 -9.32
CA PHE A 247 5.82 -9.84 -9.79
C PHE A 247 5.19 -8.60 -9.15
N ILE A 248 6.02 -7.78 -8.51
CA ILE A 248 5.58 -6.50 -7.94
C ILE A 248 5.78 -5.40 -8.97
N GLY A 249 4.69 -4.88 -9.49
CA GLY A 249 4.67 -3.82 -10.49
C GLY A 249 5.18 -2.48 -9.97
N LYS A 250 5.34 -1.53 -10.91
CA LYS A 250 5.93 -0.22 -10.70
C LYS A 250 7.42 -0.27 -10.31
N SER A 251 8.06 -1.35 -10.61
CA SER A 251 9.47 -1.59 -10.29
C SER A 251 10.36 -1.77 -11.52
N LEU A 252 9.77 -2.02 -12.70
CA LEU A 252 10.54 -2.40 -13.90
C LEU A 252 10.95 -1.19 -14.76
N LEU A 253 10.14 -0.14 -14.83
CA LEU A 253 10.35 0.97 -15.76
C LEU A 253 10.78 2.25 -15.05
N LYS A 254 11.93 2.83 -15.46
CA LYS A 254 12.51 4.06 -14.90
C LYS A 254 11.51 5.24 -14.87
N LYS A 255 10.66 5.37 -15.90
CA LYS A 255 9.66 6.44 -16.00
C LYS A 255 8.59 6.40 -14.90
N LEU A 256 8.43 5.28 -14.20
CA LEU A 256 7.47 5.09 -13.13
C LEU A 256 8.01 5.49 -11.75
N LYS A 257 9.25 6.01 -11.69
CA LYS A 257 9.99 6.31 -10.45
C LYS A 257 9.28 7.29 -9.50
N SER A 258 8.40 8.15 -10.00
CA SER A 258 7.91 9.32 -9.23
C SER A 258 6.77 9.06 -8.24
N ASP A 259 6.04 7.94 -8.32
CA ASP A 259 4.73 7.81 -7.63
C ASP A 259 4.63 6.75 -6.53
N GLY A 260 5.73 6.30 -5.96
CA GLY A 260 5.76 5.29 -4.89
C GLY A 260 5.49 3.86 -5.37
N GLU A 261 6.24 2.93 -4.87
CA GLU A 261 6.22 1.51 -5.22
C GLU A 261 5.22 0.74 -4.37
N GLN A 262 5.03 -0.53 -4.72
CA GLN A 262 4.17 -1.40 -3.95
C GLN A 262 4.94 -2.11 -2.85
N ASN A 263 4.28 -2.26 -1.71
CA ASN A 263 4.83 -2.91 -0.56
C ASN A 263 4.92 -4.44 -0.78
N PRO A 264 6.12 -5.05 -0.76
CA PRO A 264 6.28 -6.49 -0.96
C PRO A 264 5.93 -7.33 0.28
N ILE A 265 5.69 -6.69 1.44
CA ILE A 265 5.53 -7.37 2.74
C ILE A 265 4.36 -8.35 2.71
N GLU A 266 3.24 -7.99 2.08
CA GLU A 266 2.06 -8.82 2.00
C GLU A 266 2.35 -10.13 1.24
N ALA A 267 3.00 -10.02 0.09
CA ALA A 267 3.40 -11.17 -0.71
C ALA A 267 4.41 -12.06 0.04
N ALA A 268 5.41 -11.46 0.70
CA ALA A 268 6.39 -12.19 1.49
C ALA A 268 5.74 -12.97 2.65
N LYS A 269 4.80 -12.35 3.37
CA LYS A 269 4.06 -12.98 4.47
C LYS A 269 3.17 -14.14 4.03
N LEU A 270 2.68 -14.10 2.79
CA LEU A 270 1.89 -15.17 2.19
C LEU A 270 2.74 -16.28 1.56
N GLY A 271 4.08 -16.19 1.68
CA GLY A 271 5.02 -17.21 1.22
C GLY A 271 5.35 -17.15 -0.27
N CYS A 272 4.95 -16.10 -0.98
CA CYS A 272 5.25 -15.97 -2.40
C CYS A 272 6.73 -15.65 -2.65
N LYS A 273 7.34 -16.30 -3.65
CA LYS A 273 8.59 -15.82 -4.24
C LYS A 273 8.34 -14.53 -4.98
N ILE A 274 9.12 -13.49 -4.68
CA ILE A 274 8.89 -12.13 -5.18
C ILE A 274 9.87 -11.80 -6.29
N TYR A 275 9.35 -11.32 -7.41
CA TYR A 275 10.13 -10.76 -8.51
C TYR A 275 9.84 -9.27 -8.63
N HIS A 276 10.89 -8.46 -8.84
CA HIS A 276 10.76 -7.02 -8.97
C HIS A 276 11.81 -6.45 -9.94
N GLY A 277 11.52 -5.32 -10.53
CA GLY A 277 12.49 -4.57 -11.32
C GLY A 277 13.49 -3.79 -10.44
N PRO A 278 14.43 -3.05 -11.06
CA PRO A 278 15.50 -2.35 -10.33
C PRO A 278 15.05 -1.09 -9.60
N TYR A 279 13.80 -0.63 -9.78
CA TYR A 279 13.33 0.66 -9.27
C TYR A 279 12.44 0.49 -8.04
N VAL A 280 13.06 0.24 -6.86
CA VAL A 280 12.37 -0.09 -5.58
C VAL A 280 12.66 0.92 -4.46
N TYR A 281 12.86 2.18 -4.82
CA TYR A 281 13.40 3.25 -3.96
C TYR A 281 12.71 3.41 -2.60
N ASN A 282 11.39 3.25 -2.53
CA ASN A 282 10.66 3.43 -1.29
C ASN A 282 10.74 2.22 -0.36
N PHE A 283 11.17 1.07 -0.85
CA PHE A 283 11.23 -0.20 -0.12
C PHE A 283 12.59 -0.86 -0.23
N GLU A 284 13.64 -0.10 -0.58
CA GLU A 284 14.99 -0.63 -0.83
C GLU A 284 15.50 -1.50 0.33
N GLU A 285 15.37 -1.02 1.58
CA GLU A 285 15.78 -1.78 2.76
C GLU A 285 15.02 -3.10 2.90
N ILE A 286 13.71 -3.08 2.57
CA ILE A 286 12.87 -4.27 2.61
C ILE A 286 13.28 -5.27 1.54
N TYR A 287 13.47 -4.81 0.31
CA TYR A 287 13.92 -5.68 -0.78
C TYR A 287 15.32 -6.24 -0.52
N LYS A 288 16.25 -5.45 0.03
CA LYS A 288 17.57 -5.94 0.47
C LYS A 288 17.44 -7.07 1.50
N LEU A 289 16.54 -6.89 2.49
CA LEU A 289 16.28 -7.91 3.50
C LEU A 289 15.69 -9.18 2.86
N LEU A 290 14.65 -9.05 2.04
CA LEU A 290 13.99 -10.17 1.37
C LEU A 290 14.94 -10.90 0.42
N SER A 291 15.82 -10.18 -0.29
CA SER A 291 16.83 -10.78 -1.18
C SER A 291 17.90 -11.55 -0.40
N LYS A 292 18.32 -11.04 0.78
CA LYS A 292 19.23 -11.76 1.67
C LYS A 292 18.69 -13.15 2.05
N TYR A 293 17.38 -13.26 2.24
CA TYR A 293 16.70 -14.54 2.54
C TYR A 293 16.20 -15.27 1.29
N LYS A 294 16.61 -14.86 0.09
CA LYS A 294 16.20 -15.46 -1.19
C LYS A 294 14.69 -15.46 -1.45
N ILE A 295 13.96 -14.59 -0.74
CA ILE A 295 12.50 -14.42 -0.91
C ILE A 295 12.20 -13.49 -2.10
N ALA A 296 13.02 -12.46 -2.32
CA ALA A 296 12.89 -11.55 -3.44
C ALA A 296 14.08 -11.65 -4.40
N GLU A 297 13.80 -11.40 -5.68
CA GLU A 297 14.79 -11.44 -6.76
C GLU A 297 14.56 -10.28 -7.74
N GLN A 298 15.63 -9.56 -8.03
CA GLN A 298 15.58 -8.49 -9.02
C GLN A 298 15.69 -9.07 -10.43
N ILE A 299 14.74 -8.69 -11.27
CA ILE A 299 14.76 -9.02 -12.70
C ILE A 299 15.03 -7.78 -13.54
N THR A 300 15.60 -7.99 -14.71
CA THR A 300 15.76 -6.99 -15.78
C THR A 300 14.87 -7.33 -16.96
N SER A 301 14.42 -6.31 -17.69
CA SER A 301 13.60 -6.48 -18.91
C SER A 301 14.45 -6.96 -20.08
#